data_9a2c7eac42cea0303b3b84bc4ee76929
#
_entry.id   9a2c7eac42cea0303b3b84bc4ee76929
#
_cell.length_a   1.000
_cell.length_b   1.000
_cell.length_c   1.000
_cell.angle_alpha   90.00
_cell.angle_beta   90.00
_cell.angle_gamma   90.00
#
_symmetry.space_group_name_H-M   'P 1'
#
loop_
_entity.id
_entity.type
_entity.pdbx_description
1 polymer ?
#
loop_
_entity_poly.entity_id
_entity_poly.type
_entity_poly.pdbx_seq_one_letter_code
_entity_poly.pdbx_strand_id
1 'polypeptide(L)'
;MNRRDPTVVAFARRAGWSAAVLAALLAVPAAGAQTPVCGYLVVNQYPHDPGAFTQGLLFSGGQLFESTGIEGESTLRRVALETGEVLQMRHLADWYFGEGLALWQDRLLQLTWQDEVCFIYDSDTFAPLGSFSYTGQGWGLTHDGHRLVMSDGSSTLTFRDPDSFAVLGSIGVTDIGLPVTNLNELEWIRGEVFANRFTTDRIARIDPDTGRVVAWIDLAGLLQPGPPPGYLNGIAWDDAGERLFVTGKNWPTLYEIELVGCPELRLFGDG
;
A
#
# COMPACT_ATOMS: atom_id res chain seq x y z
N MET A 1 77.11 -27.65 -65.78
CA MET A 1 76.54 -28.79 -65.04
C MET A 1 75.38 -28.29 -64.20
N ASN A 2 74.17 -28.66 -64.68
CA ASN A 2 72.87 -28.20 -64.20
C ASN A 2 72.50 -28.83 -62.84
N ARG A 3 72.03 -28.07 -61.94
CA ARG A 3 71.10 -28.55 -60.91
C ARG A 3 69.96 -27.54 -60.75
N ARG A 4 68.74 -28.06 -61.05
CA ARG A 4 67.49 -27.38 -60.92
C ARG A 4 67.03 -27.40 -59.46
N ASP A 5 66.62 -26.25 -58.93
CA ASP A 5 65.90 -26.19 -57.64
C ASP A 5 64.40 -26.35 -57.91
N PRO A 6 63.68 -27.05 -57.04
CA PRO A 6 62.23 -27.17 -57.17
C PRO A 6 61.49 -26.06 -56.39
N THR A 7 60.56 -25.47 -57.13
CA THR A 7 59.64 -24.41 -56.61
C THR A 7 58.67 -24.99 -55.55
N VAL A 8 58.68 -24.41 -54.38
CA VAL A 8 57.68 -24.68 -53.34
C VAL A 8 56.48 -23.73 -53.54
N VAL A 9 55.31 -24.30 -53.85
CA VAL A 9 54.03 -23.55 -53.93
C VAL A 9 53.42 -23.50 -52.55
N ALA A 10 53.30 -22.30 -51.95
CA ALA A 10 52.62 -22.09 -50.70
C ALA A 10 51.14 -21.90 -50.94
N PHE A 11 50.29 -22.80 -50.39
CA PHE A 11 48.86 -22.64 -50.32
C PHE A 11 48.46 -21.71 -49.19
N ALA A 12 47.95 -20.50 -49.51
CA ALA A 12 47.35 -19.61 -48.55
C ALA A 12 45.94 -20.12 -48.13
N ARG A 13 45.80 -20.56 -46.89
CA ARG A 13 44.50 -20.84 -46.31
C ARG A 13 43.80 -19.52 -45.99
N ARG A 14 42.68 -19.27 -46.65
CA ARG A 14 41.74 -18.18 -46.27
C ARG A 14 40.99 -18.63 -45.00
N ALA A 15 41.20 -17.89 -43.91
CA ALA A 15 40.41 -17.97 -42.72
C ALA A 15 39.06 -17.24 -42.98
N GLY A 16 37.98 -18.01 -43.09
CA GLY A 16 36.63 -17.45 -43.14
C GLY A 16 36.21 -17.00 -41.75
N TRP A 17 35.99 -15.72 -41.60
CA TRP A 17 35.37 -15.17 -40.38
C TRP A 17 33.85 -15.32 -40.53
N SER A 18 33.26 -16.24 -39.77
CA SER A 18 31.80 -16.33 -39.61
C SER A 18 31.41 -15.28 -38.59
N ALA A 19 30.83 -14.19 -39.02
CA ALA A 19 30.18 -13.22 -38.16
C ALA A 19 28.86 -13.86 -37.62
N ALA A 20 28.88 -14.30 -36.38
CA ALA A 20 27.64 -14.67 -35.69
C ALA A 20 26.89 -13.38 -35.34
N VAL A 21 25.81 -13.10 -36.07
CA VAL A 21 24.89 -12.04 -35.71
C VAL A 21 24.05 -12.53 -34.55
N LEU A 22 24.36 -12.07 -33.34
CA LEU A 22 23.56 -12.28 -32.13
C LEU A 22 22.33 -11.37 -32.25
N ALA A 23 21.20 -11.92 -32.72
CA ALA A 23 19.93 -11.23 -32.69
C ALA A 23 19.46 -11.15 -31.22
N ALA A 24 19.68 -10.00 -30.57
CA ALA A 24 19.05 -9.69 -29.31
C ALA A 24 17.52 -9.57 -29.57
N LEU A 25 16.77 -10.58 -29.21
CA LEU A 25 15.32 -10.51 -29.12
C LEU A 25 14.98 -9.55 -27.97
N LEU A 26 14.78 -8.28 -28.30
CA LEU A 26 14.10 -7.35 -27.42
C LEU A 26 12.68 -7.90 -27.24
N ALA A 27 12.39 -8.47 -26.06
CA ALA A 27 11.04 -8.79 -25.68
C ALA A 27 10.26 -7.47 -25.61
N VAL A 28 9.53 -7.16 -26.68
CA VAL A 28 8.53 -6.08 -26.67
C VAL A 28 7.46 -6.55 -25.67
N PRO A 29 7.20 -5.78 -24.57
CA PRO A 29 6.10 -6.14 -23.69
C PRO A 29 4.83 -6.15 -24.53
N ALA A 30 4.04 -7.22 -24.41
CA ALA A 30 2.78 -7.35 -25.13
C ALA A 30 1.92 -6.13 -24.81
N ALA A 31 1.74 -5.25 -25.78
CA ALA A 31 0.84 -4.11 -25.68
C ALA A 31 -0.58 -4.65 -25.48
N GLY A 32 -1.20 -4.40 -24.32
CA GLY A 32 -2.62 -4.58 -24.15
C GLY A 32 -3.13 -5.45 -22.98
N ALA A 33 -2.29 -5.97 -22.09
CA ALA A 33 -2.80 -6.63 -20.90
C ALA A 33 -3.34 -5.56 -19.93
N GLN A 34 -4.66 -5.51 -19.76
CA GLN A 34 -5.28 -4.67 -18.71
C GLN A 34 -4.88 -5.22 -17.34
N THR A 35 -4.72 -4.31 -16.37
CA THR A 35 -4.51 -4.71 -14.99
C THR A 35 -5.72 -5.51 -14.49
N PRO A 36 -5.54 -6.69 -13.89
CA PRO A 36 -6.63 -7.48 -13.35
C PRO A 36 -7.51 -6.70 -12.40
N VAL A 37 -8.81 -6.98 -12.41
CA VAL A 37 -9.78 -6.40 -11.48
C VAL A 37 -10.40 -7.52 -10.68
N CYS A 38 -10.20 -7.49 -9.36
CA CYS A 38 -10.80 -8.40 -8.41
C CYS A 38 -12.20 -7.95 -8.02
N GLY A 39 -13.10 -8.90 -7.85
CA GLY A 39 -14.33 -8.72 -7.11
C GLY A 39 -14.16 -9.11 -5.63
N TYR A 40 -15.28 -9.14 -4.92
CA TYR A 40 -15.31 -9.49 -3.50
C TYR A 40 -16.53 -10.33 -3.14
N LEU A 41 -16.41 -11.06 -2.03
CA LEU A 41 -17.53 -11.67 -1.31
C LEU A 41 -17.54 -11.09 0.10
N VAL A 42 -18.71 -10.66 0.59
CA VAL A 42 -18.86 -10.25 1.99
C VAL A 42 -18.97 -11.53 2.84
N VAL A 43 -18.01 -11.70 3.75
CA VAL A 43 -17.98 -12.82 4.70
C VAL A 43 -18.75 -12.46 5.96
N ASN A 44 -18.44 -11.28 6.53
CA ASN A 44 -19.09 -10.77 7.73
C ASN A 44 -19.31 -9.25 7.63
N GLN A 45 -20.19 -8.75 8.49
CA GLN A 45 -20.44 -7.34 8.69
C GLN A 45 -20.43 -7.05 10.18
N TYR A 46 -19.68 -6.00 10.55
CA TYR A 46 -19.56 -5.56 11.94
C TYR A 46 -20.06 -4.13 12.09
N PRO A 47 -20.62 -3.77 13.26
CA PRO A 47 -20.96 -2.39 13.53
C PRO A 47 -19.74 -1.48 13.45
N HIS A 48 -19.91 -0.30 12.85
CA HIS A 48 -18.89 0.74 12.80
C HIS A 48 -19.54 2.08 13.14
N ASP A 49 -18.81 2.98 13.80
CA ASP A 49 -19.30 4.28 14.22
C ASP A 49 -19.55 5.21 13.01
N PRO A 50 -20.80 5.55 12.69
CA PRO A 50 -21.09 6.47 11.59
C PRO A 50 -20.59 7.91 11.83
N GLY A 51 -20.14 8.23 13.04
CA GLY A 51 -19.44 9.48 13.35
C GLY A 51 -17.93 9.42 13.06
N ALA A 52 -17.37 8.25 12.79
CA ALA A 52 -15.95 8.09 12.50
C ALA A 52 -15.61 8.52 11.07
N PHE A 53 -14.89 9.62 10.91
CA PHE A 53 -14.31 10.00 9.63
C PHE A 53 -12.97 9.28 9.45
N THR A 54 -13.05 7.99 9.10
CA THR A 54 -11.90 7.06 9.08
C THR A 54 -10.81 7.53 8.11
N GLN A 55 -9.58 7.63 8.63
CA GLN A 55 -8.40 8.04 7.90
C GLN A 55 -7.25 7.04 7.98
N GLY A 56 -7.22 6.21 9.02
CA GLY A 56 -6.30 5.10 9.18
C GLY A 56 -6.97 3.97 9.93
N LEU A 57 -6.74 2.74 9.53
CA LEU A 57 -7.32 1.55 10.13
C LEU A 57 -6.26 0.45 10.17
N LEU A 58 -6.18 -0.30 11.26
CA LEU A 58 -5.37 -1.51 11.34
C LEU A 58 -5.99 -2.51 12.32
N PHE A 59 -5.65 -3.79 12.17
CA PHE A 59 -6.06 -4.86 13.05
C PHE A 59 -4.87 -5.47 13.76
N SER A 60 -4.91 -5.55 15.08
CA SER A 60 -3.86 -6.18 15.87
C SER A 60 -4.41 -6.74 17.18
N GLY A 61 -3.96 -7.94 17.56
CA GLY A 61 -4.33 -8.54 18.83
C GLY A 61 -5.83 -8.78 19.05
N GLY A 62 -6.60 -9.00 17.97
CA GLY A 62 -8.04 -9.20 18.03
C GLY A 62 -8.87 -7.91 18.11
N GLN A 63 -8.26 -6.74 17.94
CA GLN A 63 -8.90 -5.43 18.05
C GLN A 63 -8.55 -4.56 16.83
N LEU A 64 -9.43 -3.61 16.54
CA LEU A 64 -9.16 -2.57 15.56
C LEU A 64 -8.54 -1.35 16.25
N PHE A 65 -7.61 -0.70 15.55
CA PHE A 65 -7.15 0.63 15.87
C PHE A 65 -7.53 1.55 14.72
N GLU A 66 -8.06 2.69 15.04
CA GLU A 66 -8.60 3.63 14.07
C GLU A 66 -8.13 5.05 14.34
N SER A 67 -7.70 5.73 13.30
CA SER A 67 -7.45 7.16 13.26
C SER A 67 -8.58 7.84 12.52
N THR A 68 -9.19 8.85 13.13
CA THR A 68 -10.25 9.65 12.50
C THR A 68 -9.80 11.06 12.24
N GLY A 69 -10.31 11.65 11.14
CA GLY A 69 -10.08 13.03 10.77
C GLY A 69 -11.15 13.99 11.33
N ILE A 70 -11.16 15.19 10.80
CA ILE A 70 -11.93 16.40 11.10
C ILE A 70 -11.34 17.19 12.26
N GLU A 71 -10.97 18.46 11.99
CA GLU A 71 -10.51 19.41 13.01
C GLU A 71 -11.55 19.54 14.12
N GLY A 72 -11.09 19.46 15.38
CA GLY A 72 -11.93 19.45 16.57
C GLY A 72 -12.57 18.10 16.91
N GLU A 73 -12.53 17.11 15.98
CA GLU A 73 -13.16 15.78 16.18
C GLU A 73 -12.17 14.63 15.99
N SER A 74 -10.94 14.91 15.58
CA SER A 74 -9.92 13.88 15.28
C SER A 74 -9.53 13.07 16.49
N THR A 75 -9.50 11.74 16.32
CA THR A 75 -9.22 10.80 17.41
C THR A 75 -8.28 9.68 16.98
N LEU A 76 -7.64 9.07 17.98
CA LEU A 76 -7.06 7.74 17.94
C LEU A 76 -7.93 6.82 18.77
N ARG A 77 -8.36 5.68 18.24
CA ARG A 77 -9.32 4.75 18.88
C ARG A 77 -8.80 3.33 18.90
N ARG A 78 -9.20 2.59 19.93
CA ARG A 78 -9.19 1.12 19.96
C ARG A 78 -10.64 0.66 19.99
N VAL A 79 -11.01 -0.23 19.07
CA VAL A 79 -12.41 -0.61 18.84
C VAL A 79 -12.55 -2.12 18.92
N ALA A 80 -13.58 -2.59 19.61
CA ALA A 80 -13.95 -4.01 19.62
C ALA A 80 -14.54 -4.40 18.26
N LEU A 81 -13.97 -5.39 17.59
CA LEU A 81 -14.41 -5.83 16.26
C LEU A 81 -15.90 -6.19 16.23
N GLU A 82 -16.32 -7.04 17.16
CA GLU A 82 -17.67 -7.66 17.13
C GLU A 82 -18.81 -6.66 17.42
N THR A 83 -18.52 -5.62 18.20
CA THR A 83 -19.56 -4.69 18.67
C THR A 83 -19.43 -3.27 18.13
N GLY A 84 -18.29 -2.91 17.56
CA GLY A 84 -17.97 -1.54 17.20
C GLY A 84 -17.79 -0.60 18.40
N GLU A 85 -17.74 -1.15 19.63
CA GLU A 85 -17.56 -0.37 20.84
C GLU A 85 -16.17 0.25 20.90
N VAL A 86 -16.10 1.54 21.17
CA VAL A 86 -14.83 2.25 21.39
C VAL A 86 -14.33 1.94 22.80
N LEU A 87 -13.36 1.05 22.90
CA LEU A 87 -12.78 0.59 24.18
C LEU A 87 -11.84 1.62 24.80
N GLN A 88 -11.17 2.37 23.95
CA GLN A 88 -10.22 3.42 24.34
C GLN A 88 -10.18 4.50 23.26
N MET A 89 -10.07 5.76 23.67
CA MET A 89 -10.02 6.89 22.76
C MET A 89 -9.10 7.99 23.29
N ARG A 90 -8.38 8.61 22.37
CA ARG A 90 -7.63 9.80 22.58
C ARG A 90 -8.00 10.86 21.56
N HIS A 91 -8.36 12.06 21.99
CA HIS A 91 -8.56 13.22 21.12
C HIS A 91 -7.23 13.85 20.75
N LEU A 92 -7.11 14.28 19.50
CA LEU A 92 -6.07 15.21 19.08
C LEU A 92 -6.46 16.63 19.55
N ALA A 93 -5.51 17.56 19.52
CA ALA A 93 -5.86 18.96 19.74
C ALA A 93 -6.69 19.47 18.55
N ASP A 94 -7.61 20.42 18.83
CA ASP A 94 -8.70 20.81 17.90
C ASP A 94 -8.24 21.29 16.52
N TRP A 95 -7.00 21.73 16.38
CA TRP A 95 -6.45 22.20 15.09
C TRP A 95 -5.80 21.10 14.25
N TYR A 96 -5.69 19.88 14.76
CA TYR A 96 -5.14 18.77 13.99
C TYR A 96 -6.23 17.98 13.27
N PHE A 97 -5.94 17.66 12.02
CA PHE A 97 -6.72 16.69 11.27
C PHE A 97 -5.94 15.37 11.26
N GLY A 98 -6.43 14.35 12.00
CA GLY A 98 -5.81 13.02 12.06
C GLY A 98 -5.92 12.28 10.74
N GLU A 99 -4.87 11.55 10.37
CA GLU A 99 -4.73 10.83 9.12
C GLU A 99 -4.23 9.40 9.35
N GLY A 100 -3.45 8.85 8.44
CA GLY A 100 -2.96 7.47 8.43
C GLY A 100 -2.37 6.99 9.75
N LEU A 101 -2.49 5.70 10.01
CA LEU A 101 -2.10 5.05 11.26
C LEU A 101 -1.29 3.79 10.98
N ALA A 102 -0.18 3.61 11.70
CA ALA A 102 0.57 2.36 11.70
C ALA A 102 0.94 1.93 13.11
N LEU A 103 1.00 0.61 13.33
CA LEU A 103 1.53 0.02 14.55
C LEU A 103 2.97 -0.46 14.28
N TRP A 104 3.94 0.19 14.90
CA TRP A 104 5.33 -0.22 14.83
C TRP A 104 5.82 -0.69 16.20
N GLN A 105 6.02 -1.99 16.35
CA GLN A 105 6.32 -2.64 17.63
C GLN A 105 5.22 -2.36 18.67
N ASP A 106 5.52 -1.59 19.71
CA ASP A 106 4.63 -1.15 20.78
C ASP A 106 4.18 0.32 20.63
N ARG A 107 4.37 0.91 19.46
CA ARG A 107 4.08 2.32 19.19
C ARG A 107 3.07 2.47 18.06
N LEU A 108 2.05 3.29 18.29
CA LEU A 108 1.15 3.77 17.25
C LEU A 108 1.70 5.09 16.69
N LEU A 109 1.81 5.16 15.36
CA LEU A 109 2.22 6.34 14.63
C LEU A 109 1.02 6.88 13.89
N GLN A 110 0.59 8.11 14.21
CA GLN A 110 -0.58 8.77 13.61
C GLN A 110 -0.14 10.03 12.87
N LEU A 111 -0.43 10.09 11.58
CA LEU A 111 -0.18 11.26 10.74
C LEU A 111 -1.21 12.37 11.00
N THR A 112 -0.87 13.58 10.59
CA THR A 112 -1.78 14.72 10.42
C THR A 112 -1.82 15.11 8.94
N TRP A 113 -2.92 15.75 8.48
CA TRP A 113 -3.07 16.11 7.08
C TRP A 113 -2.03 17.13 6.60
N GLN A 114 -2.06 18.34 7.12
CA GLN A 114 -1.24 19.49 6.64
C GLN A 114 -0.32 20.06 7.71
N ASP A 115 -0.42 19.57 8.94
CA ASP A 115 0.38 20.09 10.06
C ASP A 115 1.79 19.50 10.10
N GLU A 116 2.11 18.58 9.20
CA GLU A 116 3.45 17.99 9.04
C GLU A 116 3.97 17.30 10.32
N VAL A 117 3.05 16.74 11.14
CA VAL A 117 3.36 16.05 12.40
C VAL A 117 2.89 14.60 12.33
N CYS A 118 3.76 13.68 12.73
CA CYS A 118 3.44 12.30 13.03
C CYS A 118 3.54 12.09 14.54
N PHE A 119 2.42 11.90 15.20
CA PHE A 119 2.38 11.59 16.63
C PHE A 119 2.79 10.17 16.92
N ILE A 120 3.42 9.95 18.06
CA ILE A 120 3.84 8.64 18.55
C ILE A 120 3.16 8.40 19.89
N TYR A 121 2.46 7.28 19.99
CA TYR A 121 1.79 6.85 21.20
C TYR A 121 2.22 5.44 21.60
N ASP A 122 2.22 5.18 22.89
CA ASP A 122 2.23 3.82 23.42
C ASP A 122 0.96 3.08 22.98
N SER A 123 1.09 1.89 22.39
CA SER A 123 -0.04 1.19 21.78
C SER A 123 -1.06 0.68 22.80
N ASP A 124 -0.65 0.43 24.04
CA ASP A 124 -1.55 -0.09 25.08
C ASP A 124 -2.33 1.01 25.78
N THR A 125 -1.65 2.11 26.11
CA THR A 125 -2.20 3.16 26.97
C THR A 125 -2.62 4.41 26.22
N PHE A 126 -2.22 4.56 24.95
CA PHE A 126 -2.33 5.78 24.14
C PHE A 126 -1.62 6.99 24.79
N ALA A 127 -0.69 6.73 25.72
CA ALA A 127 0.16 7.79 26.26
C ALA A 127 1.07 8.37 25.17
N PRO A 128 1.21 9.71 25.06
CA PRO A 128 2.09 10.30 24.08
C PRO A 128 3.55 10.02 24.42
N LEU A 129 4.30 9.48 23.46
CA LEU A 129 5.73 9.21 23.57
C LEU A 129 6.58 10.29 22.89
N GLY A 130 6.01 11.02 21.93
CA GLY A 130 6.69 12.05 21.17
C GLY A 130 6.03 12.34 19.84
N SER A 131 6.78 12.94 18.94
CA SER A 131 6.35 13.16 17.56
C SER A 131 7.55 13.30 16.64
N PHE A 132 7.32 13.03 15.36
CA PHE A 132 8.22 13.38 14.27
C PHE A 132 7.64 14.55 13.47
N SER A 133 8.51 15.30 12.79
CA SER A 133 8.10 16.26 11.77
C SER A 133 8.41 15.72 10.39
N TYR A 134 7.57 16.05 9.42
CA TYR A 134 7.80 15.76 8.02
C TYR A 134 7.38 16.97 7.17
N THR A 135 7.55 16.91 5.88
CA THR A 135 7.16 18.00 4.96
C THR A 135 6.09 17.50 4.00
N GLY A 136 5.08 18.34 3.76
CA GLY A 136 3.97 18.06 2.87
C GLY A 136 2.77 17.47 3.61
N GLN A 137 1.88 16.82 2.86
CA GLN A 137 0.68 16.21 3.43
C GLN A 137 0.96 14.77 3.88
N GLY A 138 0.27 14.33 4.92
CA GLY A 138 0.20 12.93 5.32
C GLY A 138 -1.20 12.40 5.07
N TRP A 139 -1.33 11.24 4.38
CA TRP A 139 -2.61 10.61 4.10
C TRP A 139 -2.66 9.20 4.70
N GLY A 140 -2.07 8.20 4.08
CA GLY A 140 -2.01 6.83 4.60
C GLY A 140 -0.64 6.47 5.16
N LEU A 141 -0.60 5.50 6.07
CA LEU A 141 0.62 4.99 6.68
C LEU A 141 0.48 3.50 6.99
N THR A 142 1.46 2.72 6.55
CA THR A 142 1.63 1.29 6.91
C THR A 142 3.11 0.96 7.03
N HIS A 143 3.49 -0.32 7.21
CA HIS A 143 4.89 -0.75 7.25
C HIS A 143 5.08 -2.15 6.66
N ASP A 144 6.27 -2.40 6.09
CA ASP A 144 6.68 -3.69 5.51
C ASP A 144 7.49 -4.58 6.49
N GLY A 145 7.51 -4.23 7.78
CA GLY A 145 8.31 -4.88 8.80
C GLY A 145 9.75 -4.36 8.90
N HIS A 146 10.19 -3.50 7.98
CA HIS A 146 11.53 -2.89 7.94
C HIS A 146 11.48 -1.36 7.89
N ARG A 147 10.52 -0.82 7.18
CA ARG A 147 10.33 0.62 6.96
C ARG A 147 8.84 0.95 6.93
N LEU A 148 8.53 2.22 7.18
CA LEU A 148 7.18 2.75 6.98
C LEU A 148 6.96 3.08 5.50
N VAL A 149 5.71 2.96 5.07
CA VAL A 149 5.23 3.37 3.73
C VAL A 149 4.15 4.42 3.92
N MET A 150 4.34 5.58 3.33
CA MET A 150 3.46 6.75 3.50
C MET A 150 2.94 7.22 2.15
N SER A 151 1.66 7.55 2.06
CA SER A 151 1.01 8.25 0.96
C SER A 151 0.76 9.72 1.31
N ASP A 152 0.55 10.55 0.29
CA ASP A 152 0.29 12.00 0.40
C ASP A 152 -0.77 12.49 -0.60
N GLY A 153 -1.54 11.56 -1.17
CA GLY A 153 -2.53 11.86 -2.22
C GLY A 153 -1.95 11.99 -3.63
N SER A 154 -0.64 12.04 -3.78
CA SER A 154 0.01 11.97 -5.10
C SER A 154 0.05 10.52 -5.63
N SER A 155 0.82 10.30 -6.69
CA SER A 155 1.14 8.96 -7.18
C SER A 155 2.43 8.40 -6.57
N THR A 156 2.93 8.96 -5.49
CA THR A 156 4.19 8.57 -4.86
C THR A 156 3.91 7.90 -3.52
N LEU A 157 4.58 6.77 -3.27
CA LEU A 157 4.73 6.21 -1.93
C LEU A 157 6.12 6.55 -1.41
N THR A 158 6.21 7.13 -0.22
CA THR A 158 7.46 7.49 0.44
C THR A 158 7.81 6.48 1.50
N PHE A 159 9.02 5.95 1.45
CA PHE A 159 9.55 5.04 2.46
C PHE A 159 10.26 5.83 3.56
N ARG A 160 9.96 5.50 4.82
CA ARG A 160 10.51 6.22 5.98
C ARG A 160 11.10 5.25 7.00
N ASP A 161 12.14 5.72 7.67
CA ASP A 161 12.73 5.03 8.81
C ASP A 161 11.78 5.11 10.03
N PRO A 162 11.43 3.99 10.66
CA PRO A 162 10.41 3.98 11.72
C PRO A 162 10.87 4.61 13.05
N ASP A 163 12.18 4.80 13.24
CA ASP A 163 12.73 5.33 14.49
C ASP A 163 13.10 6.82 14.40
N SER A 164 13.34 7.33 13.21
CA SER A 164 13.68 8.75 12.97
C SER A 164 12.69 9.47 12.06
N PHE A 165 11.82 8.73 11.37
CA PHE A 165 10.90 9.19 10.33
C PHE A 165 11.61 9.81 9.11
N ALA A 166 12.92 9.64 9.01
CA ALA A 166 13.71 10.11 7.88
C ALA A 166 13.28 9.42 6.59
N VAL A 167 13.32 10.15 5.47
CA VAL A 167 13.03 9.59 4.15
C VAL A 167 14.17 8.66 3.73
N LEU A 168 13.85 7.39 3.47
CA LEU A 168 14.75 6.37 2.95
C LEU A 168 14.72 6.30 1.42
N GLY A 169 13.61 6.70 0.81
CA GLY A 169 13.41 6.68 -0.63
C GLY A 169 11.92 6.85 -0.99
N SER A 170 11.61 6.70 -2.24
CA SER A 170 10.23 6.76 -2.73
C SER A 170 10.06 5.97 -4.02
N ILE A 171 8.81 5.63 -4.35
CA ILE A 171 8.46 4.95 -5.59
C ILE A 171 7.22 5.59 -6.21
N GLY A 172 7.22 5.77 -7.53
CA GLY A 172 6.06 6.23 -8.28
C GLY A 172 5.11 5.08 -8.60
N VAL A 173 3.84 5.21 -8.24
CA VAL A 173 2.82 4.19 -8.50
C VAL A 173 2.21 4.41 -9.88
N THR A 174 2.17 3.33 -10.68
CA THR A 174 1.64 3.36 -12.04
C THR A 174 0.73 2.18 -12.33
N ASP A 175 -0.29 2.43 -13.15
CA ASP A 175 -1.12 1.41 -13.80
C ASP A 175 -0.96 1.52 -15.31
N ILE A 176 -0.49 0.43 -15.95
CA ILE A 176 -0.17 0.39 -17.40
C ILE A 176 0.72 1.59 -17.82
N GLY A 177 1.67 1.98 -16.96
CA GLY A 177 2.58 3.11 -17.22
C GLY A 177 2.01 4.51 -16.99
N LEU A 178 0.75 4.63 -16.54
CA LEU A 178 0.14 5.90 -16.17
C LEU A 178 0.17 6.10 -14.65
N PRO A 179 0.50 7.31 -14.14
CA PRO A 179 0.51 7.58 -12.71
C PRO A 179 -0.87 7.34 -12.06
N VAL A 180 -0.88 6.69 -10.90
CA VAL A 180 -2.08 6.50 -10.08
C VAL A 180 -2.05 7.49 -8.93
N THR A 181 -2.86 8.52 -9.02
CA THR A 181 -3.00 9.56 -7.98
C THR A 181 -4.11 9.26 -7.00
N ASN A 182 -4.20 10.07 -5.96
CA ASN A 182 -5.18 9.96 -4.87
C ASN A 182 -4.99 8.69 -4.03
N LEU A 183 -3.74 8.23 -3.89
CA LEU A 183 -3.41 7.16 -2.95
C LEU A 183 -3.65 7.69 -1.53
N ASN A 184 -4.48 6.98 -0.78
CA ASN A 184 -4.91 7.41 0.54
C ASN A 184 -4.52 6.37 1.60
N GLU A 185 -5.45 5.87 2.35
CA GLU A 185 -5.22 4.90 3.40
C GLU A 185 -4.51 3.65 2.85
N LEU A 186 -3.58 3.10 3.64
CA LEU A 186 -2.63 2.06 3.22
C LEU A 186 -2.62 0.91 4.21
N GLU A 187 -2.55 -0.32 3.66
CA GLU A 187 -2.28 -1.52 4.44
C GLU A 187 -1.24 -2.40 3.76
N TRP A 188 -0.36 -3.01 4.56
CA TRP A 188 0.62 -3.98 4.07
C TRP A 188 0.08 -5.39 4.19
N ILE A 189 -0.11 -6.08 3.06
CA ILE A 189 -0.66 -7.42 3.02
C ILE A 189 0.24 -8.33 2.19
N ARG A 190 0.92 -9.26 2.83
CA ARG A 190 1.69 -10.33 2.17
C ARG A 190 2.61 -9.84 1.04
N GLY A 191 3.41 -8.81 1.33
CA GLY A 191 4.42 -8.31 0.40
C GLY A 191 3.89 -7.30 -0.62
N GLU A 192 2.64 -6.85 -0.52
CA GLU A 192 2.04 -5.82 -1.35
C GLU A 192 1.49 -4.67 -0.50
N VAL A 193 1.47 -3.47 -1.06
CA VAL A 193 0.76 -2.33 -0.49
C VAL A 193 -0.64 -2.27 -1.07
N PHE A 194 -1.64 -2.35 -0.20
CA PHE A 194 -3.04 -2.08 -0.55
C PHE A 194 -3.29 -0.61 -0.26
N ALA A 195 -3.82 0.12 -1.23
CA ALA A 195 -4.05 1.56 -1.11
C ALA A 195 -5.47 1.92 -1.53
N ASN A 196 -6.22 2.57 -0.66
CA ASN A 196 -7.47 3.21 -1.08
C ASN A 196 -7.17 4.28 -2.14
N ARG A 197 -7.93 4.29 -3.23
CA ARG A 197 -7.90 5.40 -4.17
C ARG A 197 -9.03 6.37 -3.85
N PHE A 198 -8.71 7.49 -3.22
CA PHE A 198 -9.67 8.48 -2.75
C PHE A 198 -10.66 8.92 -3.84
N THR A 199 -11.92 9.11 -3.46
CA THR A 199 -13.08 9.40 -4.32
C THR A 199 -13.53 8.28 -5.25
N THR A 200 -13.03 7.07 -5.07
CA THR A 200 -13.45 5.87 -5.82
C THR A 200 -13.77 4.72 -4.87
N ASP A 201 -14.47 3.70 -5.37
CA ASP A 201 -14.74 2.46 -4.64
C ASP A 201 -13.64 1.41 -4.93
N ARG A 202 -12.39 1.85 -5.12
CA ARG A 202 -11.29 0.97 -5.51
C ARG A 202 -10.11 1.01 -4.56
N ILE A 203 -9.52 -0.16 -4.39
CA ILE A 203 -8.24 -0.35 -3.72
C ILE A 203 -7.23 -0.83 -4.77
N ALA A 204 -6.05 -0.19 -4.81
CA ALA A 204 -4.93 -0.64 -5.61
C ALA A 204 -4.11 -1.66 -4.83
N ARG A 205 -3.79 -2.82 -5.42
CA ARG A 205 -2.74 -3.71 -4.97
C ARG A 205 -1.46 -3.30 -5.68
N ILE A 206 -0.44 -2.92 -4.94
CA ILE A 206 0.78 -2.30 -5.46
C ILE A 206 1.99 -3.14 -5.11
N ASP A 207 2.80 -3.48 -6.09
CA ASP A 207 4.13 -4.05 -5.90
C ASP A 207 5.08 -2.95 -5.37
N PRO A 208 5.61 -3.07 -4.13
CA PRO A 208 6.41 -2.03 -3.50
C PRO A 208 7.81 -1.88 -4.10
N ASP A 209 8.29 -2.84 -4.88
CA ASP A 209 9.61 -2.80 -5.51
C ASP A 209 9.57 -2.07 -6.84
N THR A 210 8.46 -2.17 -7.56
CA THR A 210 8.31 -1.60 -8.91
C THR A 210 7.34 -0.44 -8.99
N GLY A 211 6.49 -0.23 -7.98
CA GLY A 211 5.41 0.76 -7.97
C GLY A 211 4.26 0.41 -8.94
N ARG A 212 4.25 -0.79 -9.50
CA ARG A 212 3.19 -1.18 -10.44
C ARG A 212 1.95 -1.65 -9.69
N VAL A 213 0.79 -1.20 -10.14
CA VAL A 213 -0.48 -1.81 -9.72
C VAL A 213 -0.57 -3.21 -10.34
N VAL A 214 -0.61 -4.24 -9.48
CA VAL A 214 -0.69 -5.65 -9.88
C VAL A 214 -2.13 -6.11 -10.03
N ALA A 215 -3.05 -5.47 -9.30
CA ALA A 215 -4.50 -5.67 -9.44
C ALA A 215 -5.26 -4.49 -8.84
N TRP A 216 -6.49 -4.31 -9.28
CA TRP A 216 -7.49 -3.45 -8.64
C TRP A 216 -8.50 -4.31 -7.89
N ILE A 217 -8.93 -3.88 -6.73
CA ILE A 217 -10.10 -4.43 -6.04
C ILE A 217 -11.23 -3.44 -6.28
N ASP A 218 -12.32 -3.88 -6.90
CA ASP A 218 -13.49 -3.06 -7.16
C ASP A 218 -14.57 -3.39 -6.13
N LEU A 219 -14.83 -2.45 -5.22
CA LEU A 219 -15.81 -2.57 -4.13
C LEU A 219 -17.10 -1.80 -4.44
N ALA A 220 -17.34 -1.47 -5.71
CA ALA A 220 -18.57 -0.83 -6.12
C ALA A 220 -19.80 -1.63 -5.65
N GLY A 221 -20.75 -0.95 -4.98
CA GLY A 221 -21.97 -1.58 -4.43
C GLY A 221 -21.79 -2.25 -3.06
N LEU A 222 -20.59 -2.23 -2.46
CA LEU A 222 -20.39 -2.72 -1.09
C LEU A 222 -21.23 -1.91 -0.10
N LEU A 223 -21.17 -0.61 -0.21
CA LEU A 223 -22.03 0.26 0.58
C LEU A 223 -23.42 0.34 -0.04
N GLN A 224 -24.45 0.01 0.74
CA GLN A 224 -25.83 0.14 0.31
C GLN A 224 -26.25 1.61 0.17
N PRO A 225 -27.11 1.96 -0.81
CA PRO A 225 -27.62 3.32 -0.97
C PRO A 225 -28.28 3.85 0.31
N GLY A 226 -27.82 4.97 0.79
CA GLY A 226 -28.32 5.67 1.99
C GLY A 226 -27.98 7.16 1.92
N PRO A 227 -28.34 7.98 2.93
CA PRO A 227 -27.82 9.35 3.03
C PRO A 227 -26.29 9.27 3.01
N PRO A 228 -25.60 10.22 2.32
CA PRO A 228 -24.25 9.99 1.84
C PRO A 228 -23.29 9.71 3.00
N PRO A 229 -22.88 8.45 3.18
CA PRO A 229 -21.65 8.18 3.89
C PRO A 229 -20.53 8.73 3.03
N GLY A 230 -19.40 8.99 3.64
CA GLY A 230 -18.21 9.41 2.94
C GLY A 230 -17.67 8.31 2.03
N TYR A 231 -16.48 8.54 1.50
CA TYR A 231 -15.79 7.62 0.58
C TYR A 231 -15.27 6.37 1.30
N LEU A 232 -15.11 5.30 0.55
CA LEU A 232 -14.31 4.14 0.94
C LEU A 232 -12.93 4.61 1.43
N ASN A 233 -12.58 4.28 2.67
CA ASN A 233 -11.28 4.57 3.27
C ASN A 233 -11.10 3.79 4.57
N GLY A 234 -10.08 2.97 4.65
CA GLY A 234 -9.78 2.07 5.77
C GLY A 234 -9.69 0.63 5.30
N ILE A 235 -8.49 0.07 5.42
CA ILE A 235 -8.15 -1.32 5.12
C ILE A 235 -7.44 -1.86 6.36
N ALA A 236 -7.82 -3.04 6.83
CA ALA A 236 -7.10 -3.70 7.91
C ALA A 236 -6.92 -5.18 7.59
N TRP A 237 -5.77 -5.74 7.94
CA TRP A 237 -5.45 -7.13 7.72
C TRP A 237 -5.19 -7.86 9.04
N ASP A 238 -5.90 -8.97 9.23
CA ASP A 238 -5.60 -9.94 10.29
C ASP A 238 -4.76 -11.07 9.70
N ASP A 239 -3.45 -11.00 9.91
CA ASP A 239 -2.52 -11.99 9.37
C ASP A 239 -2.72 -13.39 9.96
N ALA A 240 -3.12 -13.49 11.24
CA ALA A 240 -3.35 -14.76 11.92
C ALA A 240 -4.64 -15.46 11.45
N GLY A 241 -5.70 -14.67 11.20
CA GLY A 241 -6.99 -15.17 10.74
C GLY A 241 -7.14 -15.13 9.22
N GLU A 242 -6.19 -14.56 8.49
CA GLU A 242 -6.24 -14.32 7.04
C GLU A 242 -7.49 -13.55 6.62
N ARG A 243 -7.86 -12.51 7.41
CA ARG A 243 -9.09 -11.75 7.22
C ARG A 243 -8.80 -10.33 6.73
N LEU A 244 -9.52 -9.92 5.70
CA LEU A 244 -9.44 -8.58 5.14
C LEU A 244 -10.67 -7.77 5.55
N PHE A 245 -10.43 -6.64 6.21
CA PHE A 245 -11.49 -5.72 6.62
C PHE A 245 -11.41 -4.42 5.82
N VAL A 246 -12.58 -3.89 5.47
CA VAL A 246 -12.70 -2.60 4.79
C VAL A 246 -13.87 -1.80 5.35
N THR A 247 -13.71 -0.49 5.40
CA THR A 247 -14.75 0.45 5.80
C THR A 247 -14.61 1.77 5.03
N GLY A 248 -15.27 2.82 5.47
CA GLY A 248 -15.17 4.15 4.87
C GLY A 248 -15.51 5.26 5.85
N LYS A 249 -15.28 6.50 5.41
CA LYS A 249 -15.56 7.72 6.16
C LYS A 249 -17.05 7.78 6.48
N ASN A 250 -17.38 7.81 7.78
CA ASN A 250 -18.76 7.82 8.28
C ASN A 250 -19.62 6.62 7.85
N TRP A 251 -19.02 5.49 7.53
CA TRP A 251 -19.75 4.28 7.24
C TRP A 251 -20.26 3.64 8.54
N PRO A 252 -21.50 3.12 8.56
CA PRO A 252 -22.05 2.45 9.73
C PRO A 252 -21.59 0.99 9.85
N THR A 253 -20.80 0.49 8.89
CA THR A 253 -20.43 -0.93 8.78
C THR A 253 -18.96 -1.08 8.40
N LEU A 254 -18.28 -1.96 9.11
CA LEU A 254 -17.02 -2.57 8.72
C LEU A 254 -17.34 -3.90 8.06
N TYR A 255 -16.78 -4.16 6.90
CA TYR A 255 -16.97 -5.40 6.15
C TYR A 255 -15.74 -6.28 6.22
N GLU A 256 -15.91 -7.56 6.53
CA GLU A 256 -14.95 -8.60 6.26
C GLU A 256 -15.21 -9.18 4.88
N ILE A 257 -14.22 -9.17 4.02
CA ILE A 257 -14.36 -9.58 2.62
C ILE A 257 -13.31 -10.62 2.22
N GLU A 258 -13.70 -11.48 1.30
CA GLU A 258 -12.79 -12.33 0.53
C GLU A 258 -12.66 -11.78 -0.89
N LEU A 259 -11.44 -11.79 -1.43
CA LEU A 259 -11.17 -11.37 -2.80
C LEU A 259 -11.44 -12.53 -3.77
N VAL A 260 -12.14 -12.25 -4.87
CA VAL A 260 -12.44 -13.23 -5.91
C VAL A 260 -11.92 -12.78 -7.27
N GLY A 261 -11.41 -13.73 -8.07
CA GLY A 261 -10.87 -13.44 -9.39
C GLY A 261 -9.55 -12.64 -9.37
N CYS A 262 -8.87 -12.65 -8.24
CA CYS A 262 -7.58 -11.99 -8.04
C CYS A 262 -6.40 -12.86 -8.50
N PRO A 263 -5.29 -12.27 -8.93
CA PRO A 263 -3.99 -12.92 -8.84
C PRO A 263 -3.70 -13.30 -7.38
N GLU A 264 -3.07 -14.44 -7.17
CA GLU A 264 -2.65 -14.87 -5.83
C GLU A 264 -1.77 -13.79 -5.17
N LEU A 265 -1.92 -13.64 -3.85
CA LEU A 265 -1.00 -12.82 -3.06
C LEU A 265 0.37 -13.50 -3.04
N ARG A 266 1.43 -12.72 -3.00
CA ARG A 266 2.79 -13.28 -2.90
C ARG A 266 2.88 -14.15 -1.65
N LEU A 267 3.41 -15.36 -1.80
CA LEU A 267 3.78 -16.17 -0.65
C LEU A 267 5.07 -15.59 -0.08
N PHE A 268 5.13 -15.35 1.24
CA PHE A 268 6.39 -15.01 1.91
C PHE A 268 7.36 -16.19 1.73
N GLY A 269 8.46 -16.00 1.02
CA GLY A 269 9.55 -16.97 0.95
C GLY A 269 10.29 -17.11 -0.38
N ASP A 270 9.92 -16.43 -1.43
CA ASP A 270 10.60 -16.54 -2.74
C ASP A 270 11.52 -15.32 -3.02
N GLY A 271 12.44 -15.04 -2.06
CA GLY A 271 13.47 -14.01 -2.20
C GLY A 271 14.86 -14.54 -1.78
#